data_d55b3f1187eb567d2ebeed4878f09cf1
#
_entry.id   d55b3f1187eb567d2ebeed4878f09cf1
#
_cell.length_a   1.000
_cell.length_b   1.000
_cell.length_c   1.000
_cell.angle_alpha   90.00
_cell.angle_beta   90.00
_cell.angle_gamma   90.00
#
_symmetry.space_group_name_H-M   'P 1'
#
loop_
_entity.id
_entity.type
_entity.pdbx_description
1 polymer ?
#
loop_
_entity_poly.entity_id
_entity_poly.type
_entity_poly.pdbx_seq_one_letter_code
_entity_poly.pdbx_strand_id
1 'polypeptide(L)'
;MNLEQIQEMWEKDSKIDPDNLHDESLKIPQLHSKYYTLYNTITLLRERAREQYAKVRLERYNYYTGKATAEVYAEEPFPYKVREKDAIQRHLEADEKLSQIDMKIKYYDTMLKFLEEIIKVISNRTFQIKNAIEWNKFQAGFN
;
A
#
# COMPACT_ATOMS: atom_id res chain seq x y z
N MET A 1 6.96 -8.53 0.27
CA MET A 1 5.63 -9.16 0.39
C MET A 1 4.65 -8.48 -0.55
N ASN A 2 3.84 -9.24 -1.25
CA ASN A 2 2.83 -8.71 -2.18
C ASN A 2 1.43 -8.70 -1.57
N LEU A 3 0.47 -8.10 -2.27
CA LEU A 3 -0.90 -7.98 -1.79
C LEU A 3 -1.55 -9.35 -1.53
N GLU A 4 -1.36 -10.32 -2.43
CA GLU A 4 -1.91 -11.67 -2.28
C GLU A 4 -1.40 -12.36 -1.01
N GLN A 5 -0.11 -12.21 -0.72
CA GLN A 5 0.48 -12.77 0.50
C GLN A 5 -0.11 -12.16 1.76
N ILE A 6 -0.36 -10.83 1.75
CA ILE A 6 -1.01 -10.15 2.87
C ILE A 6 -2.45 -10.63 3.03
N GLN A 7 -3.17 -10.80 1.93
CA GLN A 7 -4.56 -11.31 1.95
C GLN A 7 -4.63 -12.72 2.50
N GLU A 8 -3.75 -13.61 2.08
CA GLU A 8 -3.67 -14.98 2.59
C GLU A 8 -3.32 -15.02 4.09
N MET A 9 -2.37 -14.19 4.50
CA MET A 9 -1.98 -14.07 5.90
C MET A 9 -3.14 -13.59 6.77
N TRP A 10 -3.86 -12.57 6.32
CA TRP A 10 -5.02 -12.05 7.04
C TRP A 10 -6.19 -13.03 7.06
N GLU A 11 -6.42 -13.79 6.00
CA GLU A 11 -7.45 -14.82 5.98
C GLU A 11 -7.27 -15.82 7.13
N LYS A 12 -6.02 -16.17 7.44
CA LYS A 12 -5.70 -17.02 8.59
C LYS A 12 -5.85 -16.28 9.93
N ASP A 13 -5.27 -15.09 10.01
CA ASP A 13 -5.22 -14.29 11.24
C ASP A 13 -6.57 -13.69 11.62
N SER A 14 -7.50 -13.58 10.67
CA SER A 14 -8.84 -13.04 10.91
C SER A 14 -9.72 -13.97 11.74
N LYS A 15 -9.40 -15.25 11.76
CA LYS A 15 -10.18 -16.25 12.47
C LYS A 15 -9.95 -16.15 13.98
N ILE A 16 -11.05 -16.22 14.73
CA ILE A 16 -11.03 -16.27 16.20
C ILE A 16 -11.52 -17.64 16.62
N ASP A 17 -10.74 -18.34 17.44
CA ASP A 17 -11.16 -19.61 18.01
C ASP A 17 -12.17 -19.36 19.14
N PRO A 18 -13.45 -19.75 18.97
CA PRO A 18 -14.48 -19.49 19.97
C PRO A 18 -14.28 -20.28 21.27
N ASP A 19 -13.47 -21.33 21.23
CA ASP A 19 -13.19 -22.16 22.40
C ASP A 19 -12.00 -21.65 23.23
N ASN A 20 -11.24 -20.68 22.71
CA ASN A 20 -10.04 -20.13 23.35
C ASN A 20 -10.05 -18.60 23.38
N LEU A 21 -11.16 -17.98 23.78
CA LEU A 21 -11.34 -16.54 23.74
C LEU A 21 -10.33 -15.77 24.59
N HIS A 22 -9.94 -16.34 25.74
CA HIS A 22 -8.92 -15.73 26.60
C HIS A 22 -7.58 -15.64 25.86
N ASP A 23 -7.13 -16.71 25.23
CA ASP A 23 -5.88 -16.72 24.48
C ASP A 23 -5.94 -15.79 23.27
N GLU A 24 -7.08 -15.77 22.57
CA GLU A 24 -7.31 -14.85 21.45
C GLU A 24 -7.21 -13.38 21.90
N SER A 25 -7.72 -13.06 23.09
CA SER A 25 -7.61 -11.72 23.66
C SER A 25 -6.16 -11.33 23.92
N LEU A 26 -5.33 -12.22 24.41
CA LEU A 26 -3.92 -11.95 24.71
C LEU A 26 -3.07 -11.79 23.45
N LYS A 27 -3.50 -12.30 22.30
CA LYS A 27 -2.81 -12.17 21.03
C LYS A 27 -3.03 -10.84 20.34
N ILE A 28 -4.01 -10.05 20.75
CA ILE A 28 -4.38 -8.79 20.06
C ILE A 28 -3.20 -7.83 19.89
N PRO A 29 -2.41 -7.50 20.94
CA PRO A 29 -1.28 -6.59 20.77
C PRO A 29 -0.22 -7.08 19.78
N GLN A 30 0.06 -8.38 19.78
CA GLN A 30 1.02 -9.00 18.88
C GLN A 30 0.54 -8.94 17.43
N LEU A 31 -0.74 -9.22 17.22
CA LEU A 31 -1.36 -9.15 15.90
C LEU A 31 -1.36 -7.72 15.35
N HIS A 32 -1.71 -6.75 16.21
CA HIS A 32 -1.65 -5.33 15.84
C HIS A 32 -0.24 -4.92 15.44
N SER A 33 0.77 -5.28 16.24
CA SER A 33 2.17 -4.97 15.95
C SER A 33 2.62 -5.56 14.61
N LYS A 34 2.24 -6.79 14.30
CA LYS A 34 2.55 -7.46 13.04
C LYS A 34 2.07 -6.65 11.83
N TYR A 35 0.81 -6.26 11.81
CA TYR A 35 0.22 -5.55 10.67
C TYR A 35 0.62 -4.07 10.64
N TYR A 36 0.81 -3.45 11.80
CA TYR A 36 1.26 -2.06 11.86
C TYR A 36 2.71 -1.92 11.38
N THR A 37 3.58 -2.85 11.72
CA THR A 37 4.96 -2.89 11.21
C THR A 37 4.97 -3.03 9.69
N LEU A 38 4.13 -3.91 9.15
CA LEU A 38 4.00 -4.08 7.71
C LEU A 38 3.47 -2.80 7.02
N TYR A 39 2.48 -2.15 7.63
CA TYR A 39 1.97 -0.86 7.18
C TYR A 39 3.08 0.18 7.06
N ASN A 40 3.92 0.30 8.08
CA ASN A 40 5.03 1.25 8.08
C ASN A 40 6.06 0.92 7.00
N THR A 41 6.37 -0.35 6.81
CA THR A 41 7.30 -0.79 5.75
C THR A 41 6.79 -0.42 4.36
N ILE A 42 5.52 -0.67 4.08
CA ILE A 42 4.90 -0.35 2.78
C ILE A 42 4.82 1.17 2.59
N THR A 43 4.52 1.93 3.65
CA THR A 43 4.53 3.40 3.59
C THR A 43 5.88 3.93 3.12
N LEU A 44 6.97 3.41 3.68
CA LEU A 44 8.32 3.83 3.29
C LEU A 44 8.66 3.44 1.85
N LEU A 45 8.22 2.28 1.39
CA LEU A 45 8.38 1.87 -0.01
C LEU A 45 7.61 2.79 -0.96
N ARG A 46 6.39 3.20 -0.59
CA ARG A 46 5.61 4.16 -1.36
C ARG A 46 6.34 5.51 -1.46
N GLU A 47 6.89 5.99 -0.35
CA GLU A 47 7.61 7.27 -0.35
C GLU A 47 8.86 7.22 -1.23
N ARG A 48 9.58 6.10 -1.25
CA ARG A 48 10.69 5.89 -2.19
C ARG A 48 10.23 5.93 -3.65
N ALA A 49 9.12 5.29 -3.94
CA ALA A 49 8.56 5.30 -5.30
C ALA A 49 8.13 6.71 -5.72
N ARG A 50 7.56 7.49 -4.81
CA ARG A 50 7.21 8.90 -5.05
C ARG A 50 8.44 9.76 -5.33
N GLU A 51 9.50 9.55 -4.57
CA GLU A 51 10.79 10.24 -4.81
C GLU A 51 11.37 9.87 -6.17
N GLN A 52 11.36 8.60 -6.51
CA GLN A 52 11.79 8.12 -7.82
C GLN A 52 10.95 8.74 -8.94
N TYR A 53 9.64 8.82 -8.76
CA TYR A 53 8.73 9.44 -9.72
C TYR A 53 9.12 10.90 -9.99
N ALA A 54 9.39 11.67 -8.94
CA ALA A 54 9.80 13.08 -9.07
C ALA A 54 11.10 13.23 -9.86
N LYS A 55 12.08 12.38 -9.59
CA LYS A 55 13.37 12.39 -10.30
C LYS A 55 13.22 12.00 -11.77
N VAL A 56 12.51 10.93 -12.05
CA VAL A 56 12.28 10.45 -13.42
C VAL A 56 11.41 11.44 -14.20
N ARG A 57 10.46 12.10 -13.54
CA ARG A 57 9.64 13.12 -14.16
C ARG A 57 10.50 14.29 -14.67
N LEU A 58 11.49 14.73 -13.88
CA LEU A 58 12.42 15.76 -14.33
C LEU A 58 13.26 15.29 -15.53
N GLU A 59 13.77 14.07 -15.50
CA GLU A 59 14.51 13.48 -16.61
C GLU A 59 13.66 13.42 -17.89
N ARG A 60 12.41 12.99 -17.78
CA ARG A 60 11.50 12.91 -18.93
C ARG A 60 11.07 14.29 -19.42
N TYR A 61 10.88 15.24 -18.51
CA TYR A 61 10.65 16.65 -18.87
C TYR A 61 11.80 17.18 -19.73
N ASN A 62 13.04 16.99 -19.29
CA ASN A 62 14.22 17.38 -20.04
C ASN A 62 14.32 16.68 -21.39
N TYR A 63 13.98 15.42 -21.44
CA TYR A 63 13.95 14.63 -22.67
C TYR A 63 12.99 15.23 -23.71
N TYR A 64 11.74 15.47 -23.32
CA TYR A 64 10.73 16.00 -24.24
C TYR A 64 10.98 17.46 -24.65
N THR A 65 11.65 18.23 -23.82
CA THR A 65 11.94 19.66 -24.11
C THR A 65 13.28 19.89 -24.78
N GLY A 66 14.01 18.82 -25.11
CA GLY A 66 15.29 18.93 -25.83
C GLY A 66 16.48 19.29 -24.96
N LYS A 67 16.36 19.14 -23.63
CA LYS A 67 17.40 19.52 -22.66
C LYS A 67 18.20 18.32 -22.13
N ALA A 68 17.89 17.09 -22.56
CA ALA A 68 18.63 15.92 -22.14
C ALA A 68 20.01 15.86 -22.83
N THR A 69 20.88 14.96 -22.35
CA THR A 69 22.21 14.78 -22.92
C THR A 69 22.17 14.10 -24.29
N ALA A 70 23.24 14.26 -25.07
CA ALA A 70 23.38 13.60 -26.37
C ALA A 70 23.31 12.07 -26.26
N GLU A 71 23.81 11.52 -25.16
CA GLU A 71 23.79 10.07 -24.88
C GLU A 71 22.35 9.54 -24.76
N VAL A 72 21.48 10.29 -24.10
CA VAL A 72 20.06 9.92 -23.98
C VAL A 72 19.37 9.86 -25.32
N TYR A 73 19.61 10.86 -26.19
CA TYR A 73 19.02 10.90 -27.54
C TYR A 73 19.65 9.88 -28.50
N ALA A 74 20.87 9.43 -28.23
CA ALA A 74 21.49 8.35 -28.99
C ALA A 74 20.78 7.01 -28.73
N GLU A 75 20.40 6.74 -27.48
CA GLU A 75 19.69 5.52 -27.09
C GLU A 75 18.21 5.57 -27.42
N GLU A 76 17.57 6.72 -27.21
CA GLU A 76 16.14 6.94 -27.43
C GLU A 76 15.94 8.23 -28.25
N PRO A 77 15.96 8.12 -29.59
CA PRO A 77 15.82 9.31 -30.45
C PRO A 77 14.45 9.98 -30.30
N PHE A 78 14.47 11.29 -30.17
CA PHE A 78 13.26 12.12 -30.15
C PHE A 78 13.56 13.40 -30.95
N PRO A 79 13.16 13.46 -32.24
CA PRO A 79 13.55 14.56 -33.14
C PRO A 79 12.80 15.86 -32.88
N TYR A 80 11.87 15.89 -31.93
CA TYR A 80 11.04 17.06 -31.63
C TYR A 80 11.51 17.75 -30.35
N LYS A 81 11.10 19.02 -30.21
CA LYS A 81 11.23 19.76 -28.95
C LYS A 81 9.84 20.27 -28.61
N VAL A 82 9.24 19.72 -27.57
CA VAL A 82 7.91 20.13 -27.12
C VAL A 82 8.05 21.44 -26.32
N ARG A 83 7.32 22.47 -26.72
CA ARG A 83 7.43 23.81 -26.11
C ARG A 83 6.17 24.24 -25.37
N GLU A 84 5.00 23.82 -25.84
CA GLU A 84 3.74 24.15 -25.18
C GLU A 84 3.55 23.37 -23.89
N LYS A 85 3.15 24.06 -22.84
CA LYS A 85 2.94 23.49 -21.51
C LYS A 85 1.97 22.30 -21.55
N ASP A 86 0.84 22.43 -22.24
CA ASP A 86 -0.15 21.38 -22.34
C ASP A 86 0.35 20.15 -23.10
N ALA A 87 1.14 20.38 -24.15
CA ALA A 87 1.75 19.31 -24.92
C ALA A 87 2.80 18.55 -24.09
N ILE A 88 3.61 19.27 -23.30
CA ILE A 88 4.58 18.66 -22.38
C ILE A 88 3.85 17.78 -21.37
N GLN A 89 2.76 18.29 -20.80
CA GLN A 89 1.96 17.54 -19.82
C GLN A 89 1.38 16.25 -20.42
N ARG A 90 0.86 16.31 -21.65
CA ARG A 90 0.34 15.13 -22.35
C ARG A 90 1.43 14.07 -22.57
N HIS A 91 2.64 14.50 -22.96
CA HIS A 91 3.77 13.57 -23.13
C HIS A 91 4.18 12.93 -21.82
N LEU A 92 4.21 13.69 -20.72
CA LEU A 92 4.55 13.15 -19.40
C LEU A 92 3.49 12.16 -18.89
N GLU A 93 2.20 12.48 -19.10
CA GLU A 93 1.10 11.59 -18.70
C GLU A 93 1.10 10.26 -19.47
N ALA A 94 1.54 10.28 -20.72
CA ALA A 94 1.63 9.09 -21.57
C ALA A 94 2.99 8.39 -21.51
N ASP A 95 3.93 8.93 -20.74
CA ASP A 95 5.29 8.38 -20.66
C ASP A 95 5.29 7.01 -19.98
N GLU A 96 5.88 6.03 -20.65
CA GLU A 96 5.92 4.64 -20.18
C GLU A 96 6.68 4.49 -18.88
N LYS A 97 7.82 5.16 -18.72
CA LYS A 97 8.64 5.08 -17.50
C LYS A 97 7.91 5.65 -16.30
N LEU A 98 7.24 6.79 -16.48
CA LEU A 98 6.43 7.42 -15.44
C LEU A 98 5.20 6.59 -15.10
N SER A 99 4.55 6.02 -16.12
CA SER A 99 3.38 5.16 -15.93
C SER A 99 3.70 3.95 -15.06
N GLN A 100 4.84 3.32 -15.28
CA GLN A 100 5.27 2.16 -14.49
C GLN A 100 5.48 2.51 -13.02
N ILE A 101 6.11 3.66 -12.75
CA ILE A 101 6.33 4.11 -11.37
C ILE A 101 4.99 4.50 -10.71
N ASP A 102 4.12 5.17 -11.45
CA ASP A 102 2.78 5.54 -10.96
C ASP A 102 1.94 4.32 -10.61
N MET A 103 1.97 3.28 -11.43
CA MET A 103 1.31 2.01 -11.14
C MET A 103 1.85 1.36 -9.86
N LYS A 104 3.15 1.45 -9.65
CA LYS A 104 3.78 0.96 -8.42
C LYS A 104 3.31 1.72 -7.18
N ILE A 105 3.21 3.04 -7.27
CA ILE A 105 2.67 3.88 -6.19
C ILE A 105 1.21 3.49 -5.89
N LYS A 106 0.38 3.35 -6.91
CA LYS A 106 -1.02 2.92 -6.76
C LYS A 106 -1.15 1.54 -6.14
N TYR A 107 -0.24 0.64 -6.49
CA TYR A 107 -0.18 -0.69 -5.89
C TYR A 107 0.10 -0.61 -4.38
N TYR A 108 1.07 0.19 -3.98
CA TYR A 108 1.34 0.42 -2.56
C TYR A 108 0.16 1.09 -1.84
N ASP A 109 -0.51 2.05 -2.48
CA ASP A 109 -1.71 2.68 -1.92
C ASP A 109 -2.82 1.65 -1.68
N THR A 110 -3.01 0.71 -2.59
CA THR A 110 -3.98 -0.38 -2.44
C THR A 110 -3.62 -1.29 -1.27
N MET A 111 -2.34 -1.65 -1.15
CA MET A 111 -1.86 -2.45 -0.02
C MET A 111 -2.10 -1.74 1.32
N LEU A 112 -1.81 -0.43 1.37
CA LEU A 112 -1.98 0.37 2.58
C LEU A 112 -3.44 0.48 3.00
N LYS A 113 -4.36 0.65 2.05
CA LYS A 113 -5.80 0.67 2.35
C LYS A 113 -6.27 -0.66 2.92
N PHE A 114 -5.78 -1.76 2.36
CA PHE A 114 -6.11 -3.09 2.88
C PHE A 114 -5.58 -3.27 4.31
N LEU A 115 -4.35 -2.85 4.56
CA LEU A 115 -3.74 -2.92 5.89
C LEU A 115 -4.46 -2.03 6.91
N GLU A 116 -4.92 -0.84 6.50
CA GLU A 116 -5.71 0.04 7.36
C GLU A 116 -7.01 -0.63 7.82
N GLU A 117 -7.70 -1.32 6.91
CA GLU A 117 -8.91 -2.06 7.25
C GLU A 117 -8.62 -3.22 8.21
N ILE A 118 -7.53 -3.95 7.99
CA ILE A 118 -7.09 -5.01 8.90
C ILE A 118 -6.85 -4.45 10.31
N ILE A 119 -6.11 -3.34 10.41
CA ILE A 119 -5.78 -2.71 11.70
C ILE A 119 -7.05 -2.26 12.44
N LYS A 120 -8.03 -1.73 11.73
CA LYS A 120 -9.34 -1.36 12.30
C LYS A 120 -10.07 -2.58 12.87
N VAL A 121 -10.08 -3.70 12.13
CA VAL A 121 -10.71 -4.94 12.59
C VAL A 121 -10.01 -5.46 13.83
N ILE A 122 -8.68 -5.43 13.85
CA ILE A 122 -7.90 -5.85 15.03
C ILE A 122 -8.22 -4.96 16.23
N SER A 123 -8.31 -3.64 16.03
CA SER A 123 -8.65 -2.70 17.10
C SER A 123 -10.04 -2.96 17.70
N ASN A 124 -10.98 -3.43 16.90
CA ASN A 124 -12.32 -3.81 17.36
C ASN A 124 -12.39 -5.20 17.98
N ARG A 125 -11.35 -5.99 17.87
CA ARG A 125 -11.35 -7.40 18.34
C ARG A 125 -11.59 -7.51 19.83
N THR A 126 -11.14 -6.55 20.62
CA THR A 126 -11.38 -6.50 22.08
C THR A 126 -12.87 -6.51 22.37
N PHE A 127 -13.65 -5.66 21.72
CA PHE A 127 -15.10 -5.60 21.87
C PHE A 127 -15.79 -6.86 21.36
N GLN A 128 -15.31 -7.38 20.23
CA GLN A 128 -15.86 -8.61 19.63
C GLN A 128 -15.68 -9.80 20.56
N ILE A 129 -14.50 -9.96 21.15
CA ILE A 129 -14.20 -11.03 22.10
C ILE A 129 -15.01 -10.85 23.40
N LYS A 130 -15.08 -9.62 23.92
CA LYS A 130 -15.89 -9.31 25.08
C LYS A 130 -17.35 -9.67 24.86
N ASN A 131 -17.92 -9.32 23.72
CA ASN A 131 -19.31 -9.64 23.39
C ASN A 131 -19.50 -11.16 23.29
N ALA A 132 -18.54 -11.89 22.72
CA ALA A 132 -18.61 -13.34 22.64
C ALA A 132 -18.60 -14.00 24.03
N ILE A 133 -17.78 -13.49 24.94
CA ILE A 133 -17.72 -13.96 26.34
C ILE A 133 -19.05 -13.69 27.04
N GLU A 134 -19.62 -12.51 26.90
CA GLU A 134 -20.91 -12.15 27.50
C GLU A 134 -22.06 -13.02 26.97
N TRP A 135 -22.04 -13.31 25.67
CA TRP A 135 -23.00 -14.21 25.05
C TRP A 135 -22.90 -15.62 25.62
N ASN A 136 -21.69 -16.13 25.79
CA ASN A 136 -21.45 -17.45 26.40
C ASN A 136 -21.97 -17.50 27.84
N LYS A 137 -21.76 -16.42 28.62
CA LYS A 137 -22.30 -16.30 29.98
C LYS A 137 -23.83 -16.33 29.98
N PHE A 138 -24.44 -15.58 29.08
CA PHE A 138 -25.90 -15.56 28.95
C PHE A 138 -26.45 -16.93 28.60
N GLN A 139 -25.82 -17.63 27.66
CA GLN A 139 -26.19 -19.00 27.28
C GLN A 139 -26.07 -20.01 28.43
N ALA A 140 -25.10 -19.80 29.32
CA ALA A 140 -24.86 -20.63 30.50
C ALA A 140 -25.74 -20.23 31.71
N GLY A 141 -26.56 -19.19 31.59
CA GLY A 141 -27.43 -18.72 32.68
C GLY A 141 -26.75 -17.80 33.70
N PHE A 142 -25.56 -17.28 33.41
CA PHE A 142 -24.87 -16.29 34.25
C PHE A 142 -25.20 -14.88 33.75
N ASN A 143 -25.87 -14.12 34.55
CA ASN A 143 -26.24 -12.73 34.20
C ASN A 143 -25.36 -11.71 34.92
#